data_a5d9131f4f769294b6df14fd73a7cf39
#
_entry.id   a5d9131f4f769294b6df14fd73a7cf39
#
_cell.length_a   1.000
_cell.length_b   1.000
_cell.length_c   1.000
_cell.angle_alpha   90.00
_cell.angle_beta   90.00
_cell.angle_gamma   90.00
#
_symmetry.space_group_name_H-M   'P 1'
#
loop_
_entity.id
_entity.type
_entity.pdbx_description
1 polymer ?
#
loop_
_entity_poly.entity_id
_entity_poly.type
_entity_poly.pdbx_seq_one_letter_code
_entity_poly.pdbx_strand_id
1 'polypeptide(L)'
;MVRAKTVRPRCAHVGKIVHPRSGEVLDRGVSVWFPGPRSYTGEDMLELHVHGGTAVVSSVLAALGAIAQVRMAEAGEFSRRAFDNDKLDLTALEGVADLINAETEAQRRLAVRQAHGELFEMYEGWRAALVRLRAQAEAYIDFAEEEAIEDGVYARVCADAGALASRIRAHLDDGRQGEILRNGVALSIVGPPNSGKSTLLNKLAQRQVAIVSPIAGTTRDIVETTLDIGGYPLVVRDTAGLRDAGADVIEREGIRRAVTAAREADIRICMADALPAAGPEPFWANAEWRALLDLPHTFVVLNKVDTLPPASDIRGAVEAWARARGIGNRVVPLSCASMFGWDALMRLLADDIRQSWAAGAALHMPLTKARHRQHLQQCLRHLDEFARTDEASVVLGAEELRAAGNALARITGKLGLEDVLDALFSQFCIGK
;
A
#
# COMPACT_ATOMS: atom_id res chain seq x y z
N MET A 1 41.05 -5.21 1.19
CA MET A 1 40.16 -5.52 2.31
C MET A 1 39.94 -7.02 2.52
N VAL A 2 39.68 -7.80 1.49
CA VAL A 2 39.52 -9.27 1.63
C VAL A 2 40.85 -9.94 1.23
N ARG A 3 41.45 -10.66 2.15
CA ARG A 3 42.68 -11.44 1.86
C ARG A 3 42.27 -12.81 1.30
N ALA A 4 41.92 -12.87 0.03
CA ALA A 4 41.72 -14.14 -0.69
C ALA A 4 42.72 -14.23 -1.85
N LYS A 5 43.30 -15.41 -2.08
CA LYS A 5 44.23 -15.64 -3.21
C LYS A 5 43.54 -15.53 -4.56
N THR A 6 42.23 -15.83 -4.61
CA THR A 6 41.39 -15.70 -5.83
C THR A 6 39.97 -15.59 -5.37
N VAL A 7 39.25 -14.53 -5.75
CA VAL A 7 37.79 -14.38 -5.50
C VAL A 7 37.06 -14.94 -6.72
N ARG A 8 36.35 -16.05 -6.53
CA ARG A 8 35.51 -16.62 -7.58
C ARG A 8 34.17 -15.86 -7.62
N PRO A 9 33.69 -15.46 -8.80
CA PRO A 9 32.41 -14.81 -8.93
C PRO A 9 31.26 -15.65 -8.33
N ARG A 10 30.38 -14.99 -7.62
CA ARG A 10 29.15 -15.58 -6.99
C ARG A 10 29.42 -16.76 -6.06
N CYS A 11 30.63 -16.78 -5.49
CA CYS A 11 31.00 -17.75 -4.46
C CYS A 11 31.19 -17.02 -3.13
N ALA A 12 30.66 -17.61 -2.05
CA ALA A 12 30.86 -17.12 -0.70
C ALA A 12 32.31 -17.44 -0.25
N HIS A 13 33.07 -16.43 0.15
CA HIS A 13 34.38 -16.55 0.67
C HIS A 13 34.42 -16.14 2.14
N VAL A 14 34.68 -17.10 3.03
CA VAL A 14 34.84 -16.84 4.45
C VAL A 14 36.32 -16.42 4.69
N GLY A 15 36.53 -15.25 5.27
CA GLY A 15 37.89 -14.73 5.48
C GLY A 15 37.96 -13.55 6.43
N LYS A 16 39.19 -13.06 6.60
CA LYS A 16 39.44 -11.84 7.38
C LYS A 16 39.17 -10.62 6.51
N ILE A 17 38.38 -9.71 7.06
CA ILE A 17 38.17 -8.37 6.50
C ILE A 17 39.15 -7.46 7.19
N VAL A 18 40.08 -6.85 6.44
CA VAL A 18 41.19 -6.10 6.99
C VAL A 18 41.18 -4.65 6.51
N HIS A 19 41.64 -3.74 7.33
CA HIS A 19 41.82 -2.34 6.94
C HIS A 19 42.86 -2.23 5.82
N PRO A 20 42.58 -1.52 4.70
CA PRO A 20 43.38 -1.55 3.49
C PRO A 20 44.80 -0.99 3.69
N ARG A 21 44.97 -0.02 4.60
CA ARG A 21 46.28 0.63 4.87
C ARG A 21 47.03 -0.01 6.04
N SER A 22 46.39 -0.23 7.20
CA SER A 22 47.05 -0.75 8.40
C SER A 22 47.19 -2.28 8.41
N GLY A 23 46.39 -3.00 7.65
CA GLY A 23 46.34 -4.46 7.68
C GLY A 23 45.66 -5.02 8.94
N GLU A 24 45.15 -4.18 9.81
CA GLU A 24 44.37 -4.56 11.01
C GLU A 24 43.14 -5.40 10.63
N VAL A 25 42.88 -6.44 11.40
CA VAL A 25 41.66 -7.28 11.22
C VAL A 25 40.48 -6.55 11.83
N LEU A 26 39.56 -6.13 10.99
CA LEU A 26 38.32 -5.47 11.41
C LEU A 26 37.24 -6.48 11.76
N ASP A 27 37.18 -7.59 11.01
CA ASP A 27 36.21 -8.66 11.24
C ASP A 27 36.64 -9.95 10.53
N ARG A 28 35.92 -11.03 10.82
CA ARG A 28 35.96 -12.28 10.05
C ARG A 28 34.55 -12.59 9.56
N GLY A 29 34.32 -12.39 8.26
CA GLY A 29 32.99 -12.45 7.65
C GLY A 29 33.01 -13.17 6.31
N VAL A 30 31.93 -12.98 5.58
CA VAL A 30 31.74 -13.52 4.22
C VAL A 30 31.85 -12.38 3.21
N SER A 31 32.53 -12.63 2.11
CA SER A 31 32.53 -11.73 0.95
C SER A 31 32.03 -12.47 -0.29
N VAL A 32 31.24 -11.79 -1.11
CA VAL A 32 30.74 -12.30 -2.38
C VAL A 32 30.91 -11.24 -3.46
N TRP A 33 31.55 -11.60 -4.57
CA TRP A 33 31.71 -10.73 -5.71
C TRP A 33 30.73 -11.08 -6.83
N PHE A 34 30.03 -10.09 -7.32
CA PHE A 34 29.07 -10.18 -8.42
C PHE A 34 29.56 -9.32 -9.59
N PRO A 35 30.23 -9.91 -10.62
CA PRO A 35 30.56 -9.15 -11.81
C PRO A 35 29.32 -8.77 -12.60
N GLY A 36 29.35 -7.54 -13.13
CA GLY A 36 28.37 -7.09 -14.10
C GLY A 36 28.34 -7.93 -15.38
N PRO A 37 27.23 -7.93 -16.14
CA PRO A 37 25.94 -7.33 -15.83
C PRO A 37 25.03 -8.18 -14.90
N ARG A 38 25.50 -9.32 -14.38
CA ARG A 38 24.72 -10.24 -13.54
C ARG A 38 24.86 -9.94 -12.05
N SER A 39 24.61 -8.69 -11.67
CA SER A 39 24.54 -8.16 -10.30
C SER A 39 23.20 -7.46 -10.08
N TYR A 40 22.94 -6.99 -8.87
CA TYR A 40 21.73 -6.21 -8.57
C TYR A 40 21.69 -4.90 -9.36
N THR A 41 22.79 -4.15 -9.39
CA THR A 41 22.88 -2.87 -10.11
C THR A 41 23.19 -3.00 -11.61
N GLY A 42 23.55 -4.20 -12.10
CA GLY A 42 24.09 -4.37 -13.45
C GLY A 42 25.59 -4.07 -13.56
N GLU A 43 26.21 -3.48 -12.52
CA GLU A 43 27.63 -3.16 -12.42
C GLU A 43 28.36 -4.19 -11.56
N ASP A 44 29.69 -4.09 -11.48
CA ASP A 44 30.49 -4.91 -10.56
C ASP A 44 30.13 -4.58 -9.10
N MET A 45 29.75 -5.59 -8.32
CA MET A 45 29.37 -5.44 -6.91
C MET A 45 30.17 -6.37 -6.01
N LEU A 46 30.54 -5.87 -4.85
CA LEU A 46 31.12 -6.67 -3.76
C LEU A 46 30.24 -6.53 -2.51
N GLU A 47 29.78 -7.65 -2.01
CA GLU A 47 29.08 -7.72 -0.73
C GLU A 47 30.03 -8.18 0.37
N LEU A 48 29.99 -7.50 1.52
CA LEU A 48 30.71 -7.85 2.74
C LEU A 48 29.69 -8.12 3.84
N HIS A 49 29.55 -9.37 4.25
CA HIS A 49 28.70 -9.79 5.35
C HIS A 49 29.52 -9.82 6.62
N VAL A 50 29.33 -8.85 7.48
CA VAL A 50 30.06 -8.64 8.74
C VAL A 50 29.16 -8.85 9.94
N HIS A 51 29.74 -8.99 11.14
CA HIS A 51 28.94 -9.00 12.36
C HIS A 51 28.23 -7.66 12.56
N GLY A 52 26.96 -7.71 13.03
CA GLY A 52 26.06 -6.56 13.10
C GLY A 52 26.32 -5.54 14.22
N GLY A 53 27.43 -5.66 14.94
CA GLY A 53 27.82 -4.69 15.97
C GLY A 53 28.11 -3.31 15.36
N THR A 54 27.56 -2.24 15.93
CA THR A 54 27.73 -0.87 15.42
C THR A 54 29.19 -0.48 15.20
N ALA A 55 30.09 -0.88 16.13
CA ALA A 55 31.52 -0.62 16.01
C ALA A 55 32.15 -1.32 14.80
N VAL A 56 31.76 -2.59 14.52
CA VAL A 56 32.26 -3.35 13.37
C VAL A 56 31.81 -2.71 12.07
N VAL A 57 30.52 -2.42 11.94
CA VAL A 57 29.94 -1.78 10.75
C VAL A 57 30.61 -0.43 10.49
N SER A 58 30.72 0.43 11.52
CA SER A 58 31.35 1.74 11.41
C SER A 58 32.83 1.64 11.01
N SER A 59 33.58 0.69 11.57
CA SER A 59 34.99 0.48 11.24
C SER A 59 35.21 0.01 9.80
N VAL A 60 34.31 -0.88 9.31
CA VAL A 60 34.36 -1.36 7.92
C VAL A 60 34.02 -0.24 6.95
N LEU A 61 32.95 0.55 7.23
CA LEU A 61 32.55 1.70 6.41
C LEU A 61 33.69 2.77 6.38
N ALA A 62 34.30 3.09 7.52
CA ALA A 62 35.41 4.02 7.59
C ALA A 62 36.62 3.51 6.77
N ALA A 63 36.94 2.21 6.85
CA ALA A 63 37.97 1.59 6.08
C ALA A 63 37.72 1.58 4.56
N LEU A 64 36.46 1.42 4.14
CA LEU A 64 36.04 1.55 2.74
C LEU A 64 36.21 3.00 2.27
N GLY A 65 35.74 3.99 3.05
CA GLY A 65 35.89 5.41 2.73
C GLY A 65 37.35 5.90 2.68
N ALA A 66 38.28 5.15 3.26
CA ALA A 66 39.72 5.46 3.15
C ALA A 66 40.33 5.01 1.80
N ILE A 67 39.58 4.28 0.96
CA ILE A 67 40.00 3.88 -0.39
C ILE A 67 39.68 5.05 -1.34
N ALA A 68 40.65 5.44 -2.17
CA ALA A 68 40.41 6.49 -3.16
C ALA A 68 39.26 6.12 -4.08
N GLN A 69 38.40 7.10 -4.40
CA GLN A 69 37.23 6.98 -5.25
C GLN A 69 36.02 6.18 -4.66
N VAL A 70 36.12 5.77 -3.37
CA VAL A 70 34.98 5.18 -2.65
C VAL A 70 34.36 6.23 -1.75
N ARG A 71 33.04 6.38 -1.82
CA ARG A 71 32.22 7.25 -0.97
C ARG A 71 31.03 6.51 -0.40
N MET A 72 30.41 7.09 0.57
CA MET A 72 29.10 6.61 1.04
C MET A 72 28.06 6.78 -0.09
N ALA A 73 27.22 5.77 -0.25
CA ALA A 73 26.09 5.83 -1.15
C ALA A 73 24.99 6.73 -0.58
N GLU A 74 24.26 7.38 -1.46
CA GLU A 74 23.03 8.07 -1.12
C GLU A 74 21.88 7.07 -0.91
N ALA A 75 20.77 7.55 -0.32
CA ALA A 75 19.58 6.73 -0.18
C ALA A 75 19.06 6.29 -1.55
N GLY A 76 18.80 5.00 -1.72
CA GLY A 76 18.31 4.42 -2.98
C GLY A 76 19.32 4.37 -4.14
N GLU A 77 20.58 4.73 -3.94
CA GLU A 77 21.58 4.81 -5.03
C GLU A 77 21.80 3.47 -5.77
N PHE A 78 21.82 2.36 -5.05
CA PHE A 78 21.95 1.04 -5.70
C PHE A 78 20.71 0.69 -6.54
N SER A 79 19.54 1.03 -6.06
CA SER A 79 18.30 0.82 -6.78
C SER A 79 18.18 1.75 -7.99
N ARG A 80 18.69 3.00 -7.91
CA ARG A 80 18.78 3.91 -9.04
C ARG A 80 19.71 3.36 -10.14
N ARG A 81 20.88 2.86 -9.77
CA ARG A 81 21.80 2.22 -10.72
C ARG A 81 21.19 0.97 -11.37
N ALA A 82 20.41 0.18 -10.60
CA ALA A 82 19.69 -0.96 -11.14
C ALA A 82 18.66 -0.52 -12.19
N PHE A 83 17.96 0.59 -11.94
CA PHE A 83 17.04 1.19 -12.89
C PHE A 83 17.76 1.72 -14.15
N ASP A 84 18.83 2.50 -13.98
CA ASP A 84 19.62 3.08 -15.08
C ASP A 84 20.23 1.98 -15.98
N ASN A 85 20.47 0.80 -15.44
CA ASN A 85 21.00 -0.39 -16.16
C ASN A 85 19.90 -1.39 -16.57
N ASP A 86 18.63 -0.98 -16.65
CA ASP A 86 17.48 -1.80 -17.06
C ASP A 86 17.32 -3.12 -16.27
N LYS A 87 17.77 -3.15 -15.00
CA LYS A 87 17.58 -4.31 -14.11
C LYS A 87 16.23 -4.33 -13.44
N LEU A 88 15.73 -3.16 -13.13
CA LEU A 88 14.44 -2.93 -12.51
C LEU A 88 13.72 -1.79 -13.24
N ASP A 89 12.44 -1.93 -13.43
CA ASP A 89 11.57 -0.84 -13.88
C ASP A 89 11.04 -0.04 -12.68
N LEU A 90 10.37 1.08 -12.95
CA LEU A 90 9.87 1.95 -11.88
C LEU A 90 8.82 1.26 -10.98
N THR A 91 7.97 0.38 -11.54
CA THR A 91 6.96 -0.33 -10.75
C THR A 91 7.58 -1.40 -9.85
N ALA A 92 8.64 -2.06 -10.33
CA ALA A 92 9.42 -3.01 -9.54
C ALA A 92 10.19 -2.32 -8.42
N LEU A 93 10.78 -1.14 -8.69
CA LEU A 93 11.41 -0.31 -7.64
C LEU A 93 10.44 0.10 -6.55
N GLU A 94 9.24 0.53 -6.93
CA GLU A 94 8.17 0.84 -5.97
C GLU A 94 7.79 -0.39 -5.14
N GLY A 95 7.76 -1.58 -5.77
CA GLY A 95 7.55 -2.86 -5.09
C GLY A 95 8.66 -3.20 -4.09
N VAL A 96 9.94 -2.93 -4.44
CA VAL A 96 11.07 -3.11 -3.52
C VAL A 96 10.97 -2.16 -2.33
N ALA A 97 10.62 -0.88 -2.56
CA ALA A 97 10.40 0.08 -1.48
C ALA A 97 9.26 -0.35 -0.55
N ASP A 98 8.14 -0.78 -1.13
CA ASP A 98 7.00 -1.27 -0.35
C ASP A 98 7.35 -2.57 0.40
N LEU A 99 8.19 -3.46 -0.16
CA LEU A 99 8.66 -4.68 0.51
C LEU A 99 9.55 -4.40 1.72
N ILE A 100 10.40 -3.39 1.63
CA ILE A 100 11.27 -2.96 2.75
C ILE A 100 10.42 -2.40 3.90
N ASN A 101 9.33 -1.70 3.57
CA ASN A 101 8.45 -1.06 4.52
C ASN A 101 7.20 -1.91 4.86
N ALA A 102 7.11 -3.13 4.36
CA ALA A 102 6.00 -4.02 4.64
C ALA A 102 6.00 -4.44 6.12
N GLU A 103 4.92 -4.18 6.80
CA GLU A 103 4.72 -4.42 8.22
C GLU A 103 3.83 -5.63 8.48
N THR A 104 3.04 -6.04 7.46
CA THR A 104 2.10 -7.16 7.56
C THR A 104 2.30 -8.16 6.43
N GLU A 105 1.78 -9.36 6.61
CA GLU A 105 1.88 -10.42 5.61
C GLU A 105 1.16 -10.07 4.30
N ALA A 106 0.04 -9.36 4.37
CA ALA A 106 -0.67 -8.90 3.19
C ALA A 106 0.16 -7.89 2.38
N GLN A 107 0.77 -6.91 3.05
CA GLN A 107 1.68 -5.96 2.42
C GLN A 107 2.89 -6.66 1.80
N ARG A 108 3.52 -7.58 2.54
CA ARG A 108 4.67 -8.34 2.04
C ARG A 108 4.33 -9.10 0.75
N ARG A 109 3.20 -9.82 0.73
CA ARG A 109 2.77 -10.58 -0.46
C ARG A 109 2.54 -9.68 -1.66
N LEU A 110 1.85 -8.56 -1.46
CA LEU A 110 1.56 -7.59 -2.50
C LEU A 110 2.86 -6.98 -3.06
N ALA A 111 3.76 -6.55 -2.18
CA ALA A 111 5.03 -5.94 -2.54
C ALA A 111 5.96 -6.92 -3.28
N VAL A 112 6.01 -8.20 -2.87
CA VAL A 112 6.78 -9.25 -3.58
C VAL A 112 6.28 -9.42 -5.02
N ARG A 113 4.97 -9.52 -5.23
CA ARG A 113 4.39 -9.65 -6.59
C ARG A 113 4.74 -8.44 -7.45
N GLN A 114 4.63 -7.23 -6.90
CA GLN A 114 4.99 -6.01 -7.60
C GLN A 114 6.48 -5.94 -7.92
N ALA A 115 7.37 -6.26 -6.96
CA ALA A 115 8.81 -6.29 -7.16
C ALA A 115 9.26 -7.34 -8.20
N HIS A 116 8.46 -8.41 -8.42
CA HIS A 116 8.68 -9.40 -9.47
C HIS A 116 8.11 -9.00 -10.85
N GLY A 117 7.55 -7.80 -10.99
CA GLY A 117 7.19 -7.22 -12.27
C GLY A 117 5.78 -7.53 -12.77
N GLU A 118 4.87 -8.09 -11.95
CA GLU A 118 3.49 -8.39 -12.41
C GLU A 118 2.76 -7.15 -12.95
N LEU A 119 2.93 -5.97 -12.33
CA LEU A 119 2.37 -4.70 -12.83
C LEU A 119 3.05 -4.25 -14.11
N PHE A 120 4.38 -4.39 -14.18
CA PHE A 120 5.16 -4.03 -15.36
C PHE A 120 4.69 -4.82 -16.59
N GLU A 121 4.61 -6.14 -16.46
CA GLU A 121 4.18 -7.03 -17.57
C GLU A 121 2.78 -6.66 -18.06
N MET A 122 1.86 -6.37 -17.14
CA MET A 122 0.50 -5.98 -17.48
C MET A 122 0.46 -4.64 -18.23
N TYR A 123 1.13 -3.60 -17.71
CA TYR A 123 1.12 -2.27 -18.33
C TYR A 123 1.89 -2.24 -19.65
N GLU A 124 3.01 -2.96 -19.76
CA GLU A 124 3.74 -3.10 -21.01
C GLU A 124 2.93 -3.89 -22.07
N GLY A 125 2.18 -4.89 -21.64
CA GLY A 125 1.23 -5.58 -22.50
C GLY A 125 0.17 -4.65 -23.10
N TRP A 126 -0.38 -3.74 -22.29
CA TRP A 126 -1.32 -2.70 -22.75
C TRP A 126 -0.63 -1.67 -23.65
N ARG A 127 0.56 -1.22 -23.27
CA ARG A 127 1.35 -0.29 -24.10
C ARG A 127 1.69 -0.90 -25.45
N ALA A 128 2.11 -2.16 -25.50
CA ALA A 128 2.38 -2.86 -26.75
C ALA A 128 1.12 -3.00 -27.62
N ALA A 129 -0.06 -3.18 -27.01
CA ALA A 129 -1.33 -3.17 -27.73
C ALA A 129 -1.59 -1.79 -28.34
N LEU A 130 -1.41 -0.70 -27.60
CA LEU A 130 -1.55 0.68 -28.11
C LEU A 130 -0.58 1.00 -29.26
N VAL A 131 0.67 0.52 -29.17
CA VAL A 131 1.65 0.70 -30.26
C VAL A 131 1.18 -0.02 -31.53
N ARG A 132 0.63 -1.22 -31.40
CA ARG A 132 0.07 -1.96 -32.56
C ARG A 132 -1.14 -1.25 -33.15
N LEU A 133 -2.08 -0.79 -32.31
CA LEU A 133 -3.27 -0.05 -32.76
C LEU A 133 -2.88 1.23 -33.48
N ARG A 134 -1.91 1.97 -32.95
CA ARG A 134 -1.37 3.17 -33.57
C ARG A 134 -0.73 2.86 -34.93
N ALA A 135 0.10 1.82 -35.01
CA ALA A 135 0.72 1.42 -36.29
C ALA A 135 -0.32 1.04 -37.35
N GLN A 136 -1.42 0.38 -36.95
CA GLN A 136 -2.54 0.07 -37.84
C GLN A 136 -3.28 1.33 -38.30
N ALA A 137 -3.50 2.30 -37.42
CA ALA A 137 -4.12 3.58 -37.76
C ALA A 137 -3.21 4.41 -38.69
N GLU A 138 -1.90 4.45 -38.44
CA GLU A 138 -0.92 5.12 -39.30
C GLU A 138 -0.84 4.44 -40.70
N ALA A 139 -0.83 3.11 -40.76
CA ALA A 139 -0.89 2.38 -42.04
C ALA A 139 -2.19 2.68 -42.81
N TYR A 140 -3.33 2.82 -42.10
CA TYR A 140 -4.58 3.23 -42.74
C TYR A 140 -4.48 4.64 -43.36
N ILE A 141 -3.79 5.58 -42.69
CA ILE A 141 -3.55 6.93 -43.20
C ILE A 141 -2.69 6.90 -44.46
N ASP A 142 -1.57 6.15 -44.43
CA ASP A 142 -0.58 6.16 -45.49
C ASP A 142 -1.07 5.45 -46.79
N PHE A 143 -1.93 4.44 -46.65
CA PHE A 143 -2.37 3.60 -47.76
C PHE A 143 -3.86 3.79 -48.12
N ALA A 144 -4.60 4.69 -47.48
CA ALA A 144 -6.02 4.95 -47.76
C ALA A 144 -6.28 5.39 -49.20
N GLU A 145 -5.29 6.04 -49.85
CA GLU A 145 -5.41 6.51 -51.25
C GLU A 145 -5.10 5.43 -52.29
N GLU A 146 -4.50 4.28 -51.92
CA GLU A 146 -4.00 3.27 -52.86
C GLU A 146 -4.98 2.12 -53.13
N GLU A 147 -6.26 2.18 -52.70
CA GLU A 147 -7.27 1.10 -52.88
C GLU A 147 -6.84 -0.27 -52.29
N ALA A 148 -5.75 -0.31 -51.50
CA ALA A 148 -5.11 -1.55 -51.03
C ALA A 148 -5.54 -2.00 -49.62
N ILE A 149 -6.37 -1.23 -48.95
CA ILE A 149 -6.81 -1.57 -47.59
C ILE A 149 -8.17 -2.25 -47.62
N GLU A 150 -8.28 -3.43 -47.01
CA GLU A 150 -9.53 -4.13 -46.82
C GLU A 150 -10.56 -3.27 -46.04
N ASP A 151 -11.81 -3.26 -46.53
CA ASP A 151 -12.90 -2.59 -45.80
C ASP A 151 -12.97 -3.05 -44.33
N GLY A 152 -13.12 -2.10 -43.43
CA GLY A 152 -13.32 -2.40 -42.00
C GLY A 152 -12.04 -2.53 -41.16
N VAL A 153 -10.84 -2.22 -41.69
CA VAL A 153 -9.60 -2.20 -40.88
C VAL A 153 -9.71 -1.18 -39.75
N TYR A 154 -10.16 0.03 -40.06
CA TYR A 154 -10.33 1.07 -39.00
C TYR A 154 -11.38 0.67 -37.95
N ALA A 155 -12.48 0.02 -38.39
CA ALA A 155 -13.48 -0.49 -37.45
C ALA A 155 -12.91 -1.56 -36.51
N ARG A 156 -11.96 -2.40 -36.97
CA ARG A 156 -11.23 -3.36 -36.12
C ARG A 156 -10.33 -2.63 -35.10
N VAL A 157 -9.60 -1.60 -35.52
CA VAL A 157 -8.79 -0.78 -34.62
C VAL A 157 -9.64 -0.15 -33.52
N CYS A 158 -10.81 0.39 -33.88
CA CYS A 158 -11.76 0.95 -32.91
C CYS A 158 -12.28 -0.11 -31.93
N ALA A 159 -12.62 -1.30 -32.41
CA ALA A 159 -13.10 -2.40 -31.56
C ALA A 159 -12.02 -2.88 -30.57
N ASP A 160 -10.78 -3.05 -31.03
CA ASP A 160 -9.65 -3.48 -30.20
C ASP A 160 -9.25 -2.40 -29.16
N ALA A 161 -9.29 -1.12 -29.55
CA ALA A 161 -9.10 0.00 -28.63
C ALA A 161 -10.20 0.03 -27.55
N GLY A 162 -11.46 -0.21 -27.92
CA GLY A 162 -12.58 -0.33 -27.00
C GLY A 162 -12.44 -1.51 -26.02
N ALA A 163 -11.96 -2.65 -26.50
CA ALA A 163 -11.67 -3.82 -25.67
C ALA A 163 -10.54 -3.52 -24.65
N LEU A 164 -9.47 -2.83 -25.10
CA LEU A 164 -8.39 -2.40 -24.21
C LEU A 164 -8.91 -1.39 -23.15
N ALA A 165 -9.69 -0.40 -23.56
CA ALA A 165 -10.29 0.57 -22.65
C ALA A 165 -11.16 -0.11 -21.57
N SER A 166 -11.92 -1.14 -21.96
CA SER A 166 -12.73 -1.92 -21.01
C SER A 166 -11.88 -2.68 -20.00
N ARG A 167 -10.75 -3.25 -20.41
CA ARG A 167 -9.80 -3.91 -19.49
C ARG A 167 -9.16 -2.92 -18.50
N ILE A 168 -8.77 -1.73 -18.98
CA ILE A 168 -8.19 -0.69 -18.12
C ILE A 168 -9.25 -0.16 -17.13
N ARG A 169 -10.52 0.01 -17.56
CA ARG A 169 -11.63 0.37 -16.64
C ARG A 169 -11.82 -0.67 -15.56
N ALA A 170 -11.91 -1.94 -15.93
CA ALA A 170 -12.06 -3.02 -14.96
C ALA A 170 -10.93 -3.05 -13.92
N HIS A 171 -9.69 -2.72 -14.33
CA HIS A 171 -8.56 -2.63 -13.42
C HIS A 171 -8.62 -1.37 -12.52
N LEU A 172 -9.17 -0.26 -13.00
CA LEU A 172 -9.39 0.95 -12.20
C LEU A 172 -10.54 0.79 -11.19
N ASP A 173 -11.53 -0.05 -11.51
CA ASP A 173 -12.71 -0.33 -10.68
C ASP A 173 -12.42 -1.38 -9.58
N ASP A 174 -11.17 -1.48 -9.15
CA ASP A 174 -10.71 -2.40 -8.10
C ASP A 174 -11.14 -2.00 -6.67
N GLY A 175 -11.98 -0.98 -6.50
CA GLY A 175 -12.40 -0.48 -5.20
C GLY A 175 -11.27 0.07 -4.35
N ARG A 176 -10.14 0.46 -4.96
CA ARG A 176 -8.91 0.92 -4.30
C ARG A 176 -8.29 -0.12 -3.36
N GLN A 177 -8.58 -1.41 -3.58
CA GLN A 177 -8.13 -2.51 -2.72
C GLN A 177 -6.62 -2.53 -2.51
N GLY A 178 -5.84 -2.35 -3.57
CA GLY A 178 -4.38 -2.34 -3.47
C GLY A 178 -3.83 -1.13 -2.71
N GLU A 179 -4.41 0.06 -2.93
CA GLU A 179 -4.04 1.28 -2.22
C GLU A 179 -4.35 1.15 -0.72
N ILE A 180 -5.52 0.60 -0.37
CA ILE A 180 -5.96 0.38 1.01
C ILE A 180 -5.07 -0.66 1.69
N LEU A 181 -4.80 -1.80 1.06
CA LEU A 181 -3.91 -2.82 1.62
C LEU A 181 -2.48 -2.32 1.80
N ARG A 182 -1.99 -1.50 0.87
CA ARG A 182 -0.67 -0.90 0.96
C ARG A 182 -0.56 0.12 2.10
N ASN A 183 -1.50 1.06 2.16
CA ASN A 183 -1.48 2.17 3.12
C ASN A 183 -2.05 1.80 4.50
N GLY A 184 -2.71 0.66 4.60
CA GLY A 184 -3.48 0.22 5.76
C GLY A 184 -4.94 0.63 5.69
N VAL A 185 -5.79 -0.23 6.21
CA VAL A 185 -7.23 -0.01 6.36
C VAL A 185 -7.47 1.02 7.47
N ALA A 186 -8.07 2.14 7.16
CA ALA A 186 -8.32 3.21 8.13
C ALA A 186 -9.42 2.80 9.12
N LEU A 187 -9.10 2.77 10.42
CA LEU A 187 -10.03 2.50 11.51
C LEU A 187 -10.36 3.78 12.27
N SER A 188 -11.66 4.03 12.46
CA SER A 188 -12.15 5.04 13.41
C SER A 188 -12.92 4.38 14.53
N ILE A 189 -12.63 4.77 15.78
CA ILE A 189 -13.34 4.33 16.99
C ILE A 189 -14.10 5.52 17.55
N VAL A 190 -15.42 5.43 17.54
CA VAL A 190 -16.32 6.51 17.96
C VAL A 190 -17.30 6.05 19.03
N GLY A 191 -17.83 6.96 19.79
CA GLY A 191 -18.78 6.64 20.88
C GLY A 191 -18.82 7.73 21.95
N PRO A 192 -19.75 7.65 22.91
CA PRO A 192 -19.89 8.62 23.98
C PRO A 192 -18.67 8.68 24.90
N PRO A 193 -18.51 9.74 25.69
CA PRO A 193 -17.50 9.79 26.74
C PRO A 193 -17.60 8.56 27.65
N ASN A 194 -16.45 8.08 28.14
CA ASN A 194 -16.33 6.93 29.05
C ASN A 194 -16.83 5.57 28.53
N SER A 195 -17.16 5.44 27.25
CA SER A 195 -17.52 4.13 26.65
C SER A 195 -16.35 3.14 26.55
N GLY A 196 -15.11 3.58 26.80
CA GLY A 196 -13.93 2.72 26.80
C GLY A 196 -13.09 2.77 25.52
N LYS A 197 -13.28 3.78 24.65
CA LYS A 197 -12.54 3.94 23.39
C LYS A 197 -11.03 3.90 23.57
N SER A 198 -10.51 4.72 24.49
CA SER A 198 -9.06 4.77 24.79
C SER A 198 -8.56 3.44 25.37
N THR A 199 -9.39 2.75 26.15
CA THR A 199 -9.05 1.43 26.69
C THR A 199 -8.98 0.39 25.58
N LEU A 200 -9.94 0.39 24.66
CA LEU A 200 -9.93 -0.48 23.49
C LEU A 200 -8.69 -0.23 22.64
N LEU A 201 -8.40 1.04 22.32
CA LEU A 201 -7.22 1.40 21.53
C LEU A 201 -5.92 0.95 22.19
N ASN A 202 -5.74 1.24 23.49
CA ASN A 202 -4.55 0.80 24.23
C ASN A 202 -4.40 -0.72 24.26
N LYS A 203 -5.50 -1.45 24.37
CA LYS A 203 -5.50 -2.93 24.32
C LYS A 203 -5.14 -3.44 22.91
N LEU A 204 -5.66 -2.80 21.86
CA LEU A 204 -5.29 -3.09 20.48
C LEU A 204 -3.80 -2.85 20.26
N ALA A 205 -3.27 -1.70 20.69
CA ALA A 205 -1.85 -1.36 20.56
C ALA A 205 -0.91 -2.26 21.38
N GLN A 206 -1.35 -2.76 22.53
CA GLN A 206 -0.53 -3.64 23.39
C GLN A 206 -0.49 -5.10 22.93
N ARG A 207 -1.57 -5.61 22.34
CA ARG A 207 -1.70 -7.04 21.99
C ARG A 207 -1.40 -7.34 20.53
N GLN A 208 -1.76 -6.45 19.65
CA GLN A 208 -1.35 -6.46 18.27
C GLN A 208 -0.03 -5.70 18.24
N VAL A 209 0.99 -6.26 17.65
CA VAL A 209 2.31 -5.60 17.59
C VAL A 209 2.09 -4.20 17.03
N ALA A 210 2.01 -3.20 17.92
CA ALA A 210 2.04 -1.82 17.49
C ALA A 210 3.40 -1.65 16.82
N ILE A 211 3.41 -1.56 15.51
CA ILE A 211 4.63 -1.47 14.73
C ILE A 211 5.08 -0.02 14.88
N VAL A 212 6.03 0.16 15.78
CA VAL A 212 6.72 1.45 15.94
C VAL A 212 7.71 1.54 14.78
N SER A 213 7.38 2.33 13.77
CA SER A 213 8.33 2.62 12.69
C SER A 213 9.61 3.22 13.30
N PRO A 214 10.79 2.62 13.10
CA PRO A 214 12.05 3.12 13.66
C PRO A 214 12.60 4.35 12.92
N ILE A 215 11.88 4.92 11.95
CA ILE A 215 12.33 6.07 11.18
C ILE A 215 12.14 7.34 12.04
N ALA A 216 13.20 7.73 12.73
CA ALA A 216 13.27 8.99 13.43
C ALA A 216 13.16 10.16 12.42
N GLY A 217 12.04 10.90 12.46
CA GLY A 217 11.87 12.11 11.65
C GLY A 217 10.49 12.33 11.02
N THR A 218 9.59 11.34 11.06
CA THR A 218 8.24 11.46 10.48
C THR A 218 7.14 11.84 11.49
N THR A 219 7.51 12.11 12.75
CA THR A 219 6.57 12.42 13.83
C THR A 219 6.36 13.92 13.97
N ARG A 220 5.69 14.56 13.04
CA ARG A 220 5.23 15.94 13.26
C ARG A 220 3.73 16.15 13.26
N ASP A 221 2.94 15.23 12.72
CA ASP A 221 1.48 15.39 12.72
C ASP A 221 0.82 14.02 12.91
N ILE A 222 -0.06 13.88 13.94
CA ILE A 222 -0.96 12.76 14.21
C ILE A 222 -0.23 11.45 14.55
N VAL A 223 -0.36 10.96 15.75
CA VAL A 223 0.13 9.62 16.18
C VAL A 223 -0.77 8.57 15.52
N GLU A 224 -0.41 8.20 14.29
CA GLU A 224 -1.01 7.03 13.62
C GLU A 224 -0.38 5.76 14.21
N THR A 225 -1.23 4.82 14.60
CA THR A 225 -0.78 3.52 15.10
C THR A 225 -1.20 2.45 14.11
N THR A 226 -0.25 1.79 13.47
CA THR A 226 -0.52 0.63 12.62
C THR A 226 -0.62 -0.63 13.48
N LEU A 227 -1.65 -1.42 13.26
CA LEU A 227 -1.92 -2.69 13.95
C LEU A 227 -1.96 -3.80 12.91
N ASP A 228 -1.44 -4.98 13.25
CA ASP A 228 -1.63 -6.19 12.45
C ASP A 228 -2.88 -6.93 12.93
N ILE A 229 -3.93 -6.98 12.11
CA ILE A 229 -5.15 -7.73 12.40
C ILE A 229 -5.28 -8.90 11.42
N GLY A 230 -4.84 -10.07 11.88
CA GLY A 230 -4.90 -11.30 11.06
C GLY A 230 -4.05 -11.25 9.79
N GLY A 231 -2.93 -10.53 9.82
CA GLY A 231 -2.01 -10.35 8.70
C GLY A 231 -2.32 -9.12 7.83
N TYR A 232 -3.30 -8.30 8.22
CA TYR A 232 -3.70 -7.09 7.48
C TYR A 232 -3.36 -5.83 8.25
N PRO A 233 -2.88 -4.77 7.58
CA PRO A 233 -2.56 -3.50 8.24
C PRO A 233 -3.84 -2.72 8.55
N LEU A 234 -4.04 -2.38 9.82
CA LEU A 234 -5.12 -1.53 10.29
C LEU A 234 -4.52 -0.26 10.89
N VAL A 235 -4.83 0.90 10.32
CA VAL A 235 -4.32 2.19 10.76
C VAL A 235 -5.38 2.93 11.56
N VAL A 236 -5.11 3.17 12.84
CA VAL A 236 -6.00 3.98 13.68
C VAL A 236 -5.65 5.44 13.48
N ARG A 237 -6.57 6.19 12.85
CA ARG A 237 -6.44 7.63 12.61
C ARG A 237 -7.17 8.41 13.69
N ASP A 238 -6.55 9.50 14.12
CA ASP A 238 -7.08 10.50 15.05
C ASP A 238 -7.53 9.97 16.44
N THR A 239 -6.54 9.80 17.32
CA THR A 239 -6.77 9.63 18.75
C THR A 239 -6.79 10.97 19.51
N ALA A 240 -6.53 12.10 18.84
CA ALA A 240 -6.44 13.42 19.47
C ALA A 240 -7.81 13.94 19.96
N GLY A 241 -8.91 13.53 19.34
CA GLY A 241 -10.26 13.80 19.85
C GLY A 241 -10.65 13.00 21.09
N LEU A 242 -9.81 12.04 21.53
CA LEU A 242 -10.05 11.19 22.71
C LEU A 242 -9.45 11.75 24.01
N ARG A 243 -8.67 12.85 23.97
CA ARG A 243 -8.12 13.54 25.13
C ARG A 243 -8.92 14.79 25.41
N ASP A 244 -9.71 14.73 26.48
CA ASP A 244 -10.31 15.84 27.22
C ASP A 244 -11.19 16.85 26.46
N ALA A 245 -12.46 16.51 26.26
CA ALA A 245 -13.51 17.49 25.99
C ALA A 245 -14.20 17.86 27.32
N GLY A 246 -13.82 18.97 27.88
CA GLY A 246 -14.57 19.63 28.97
C GLY A 246 -15.35 20.82 28.40
N ALA A 247 -16.68 20.84 28.69
CA ALA A 247 -17.66 21.91 28.49
C ALA A 247 -18.48 21.91 27.17
N ASP A 248 -19.77 22.10 27.30
CA ASP A 248 -20.90 21.91 26.39
C ASP A 248 -20.79 22.37 24.91
N VAL A 249 -20.01 23.38 24.60
CA VAL A 249 -19.86 23.87 23.20
C VAL A 249 -18.74 23.12 22.47
N ILE A 250 -17.72 22.73 23.20
CA ILE A 250 -16.58 21.94 22.70
C ILE A 250 -17.03 20.50 22.39
N GLU A 251 -18.01 19.98 23.13
CA GLU A 251 -18.55 18.64 22.97
C GLU A 251 -19.25 18.44 21.60
N ARG A 252 -20.09 19.39 21.16
CA ARG A 252 -20.78 19.32 19.86
C ARG A 252 -19.82 19.36 18.68
N GLU A 253 -18.82 20.23 18.75
CA GLU A 253 -17.79 20.30 17.70
C GLU A 253 -16.92 19.04 17.68
N GLY A 254 -16.60 18.49 18.87
CA GLY A 254 -15.89 17.20 19.00
C GLY A 254 -16.68 16.03 18.38
N ILE A 255 -17.99 15.98 18.64
CA ILE A 255 -18.87 14.95 18.01
C ILE A 255 -18.88 15.11 16.50
N ARG A 256 -19.05 16.31 15.98
CA ARG A 256 -19.08 16.55 14.52
C ARG A 256 -17.76 16.14 13.85
N ARG A 257 -16.62 16.46 14.42
CA ARG A 257 -15.30 16.03 13.94
C ARG A 257 -15.15 14.51 13.97
N ALA A 258 -15.56 13.87 15.08
CA ALA A 258 -15.53 12.41 15.20
C ALA A 258 -16.41 11.71 14.17
N VAL A 259 -17.61 12.25 13.90
CA VAL A 259 -18.50 11.71 12.88
C VAL A 259 -17.93 11.91 11.47
N THR A 260 -17.30 13.06 11.20
CA THR A 260 -16.63 13.31 9.92
C THR A 260 -15.48 12.32 9.72
N ALA A 261 -14.58 12.19 10.68
CA ALA A 261 -13.48 11.23 10.63
C ALA A 261 -13.96 9.77 10.48
N ALA A 262 -15.07 9.43 11.16
CA ALA A 262 -15.68 8.11 11.03
C ALA A 262 -16.27 7.87 9.64
N ARG A 263 -16.80 8.88 8.97
CA ARG A 263 -17.30 8.76 7.58
C ARG A 263 -16.20 8.52 6.58
N GLU A 264 -15.02 9.11 6.80
CA GLU A 264 -13.85 8.99 5.94
C GLU A 264 -13.05 7.69 6.18
N ALA A 265 -13.23 7.04 7.33
CA ALA A 265 -12.57 5.78 7.66
C ALA A 265 -13.14 4.62 6.82
N ASP A 266 -12.29 3.62 6.54
CA ASP A 266 -12.70 2.39 5.86
C ASP A 266 -13.53 1.50 6.80
N ILE A 267 -13.10 1.34 8.05
CA ILE A 267 -13.81 0.59 9.11
C ILE A 267 -14.18 1.53 10.26
N ARG A 268 -15.35 1.32 10.82
CA ARG A 268 -15.90 2.09 11.97
C ARG A 268 -16.25 1.17 13.10
N ILE A 269 -15.78 1.48 14.30
CA ILE A 269 -16.25 0.88 15.55
C ILE A 269 -17.05 1.92 16.31
N CYS A 270 -18.36 1.72 16.38
CA CYS A 270 -19.27 2.51 17.20
C CYS A 270 -19.38 1.85 18.57
N MET A 271 -18.79 2.48 19.60
CA MET A 271 -18.66 1.89 20.93
C MET A 271 -19.63 2.54 21.93
N ALA A 272 -20.37 1.72 22.66
CA ALA A 272 -21.26 2.16 23.75
C ALA A 272 -21.20 1.19 24.92
N ASP A 273 -21.68 1.62 26.09
CA ASP A 273 -21.77 0.76 27.27
C ASP A 273 -22.95 -0.23 27.15
N ALA A 274 -22.74 -1.46 27.56
CA ALA A 274 -23.76 -2.50 27.61
C ALA A 274 -24.60 -2.38 28.90
N LEU A 275 -25.33 -1.28 29.10
CA LEU A 275 -26.13 -1.06 30.31
C LEU A 275 -27.49 -1.79 30.27
N PRO A 276 -27.90 -2.42 31.40
CA PRO A 276 -29.01 -3.39 31.42
C PRO A 276 -30.43 -2.80 31.29
N ALA A 277 -30.70 -1.59 31.72
CA ALA A 277 -32.06 -1.12 31.88
C ALA A 277 -32.47 0.05 30.97
N ALA A 278 -31.51 0.85 30.52
CA ALA A 278 -31.78 2.02 29.69
C ALA A 278 -31.30 1.86 28.25
N GLY A 279 -30.57 0.78 27.96
CA GLY A 279 -29.91 0.56 26.68
C GLY A 279 -28.97 1.70 26.29
N PRO A 280 -28.19 1.57 25.24
CA PRO A 280 -27.42 2.67 24.67
C PRO A 280 -28.31 3.70 23.93
N GLU A 281 -29.57 3.79 24.27
CA GLU A 281 -30.59 4.62 23.61
C GLU A 281 -30.23 6.10 23.46
N PRO A 282 -29.67 6.81 24.48
CA PRO A 282 -29.40 8.23 24.33
C PRO A 282 -28.35 8.52 23.24
N PHE A 283 -27.39 7.61 23.06
CA PHE A 283 -26.32 7.75 22.06
C PHE A 283 -26.86 7.50 20.64
N TRP A 284 -27.64 6.43 20.48
CA TRP A 284 -28.22 6.05 19.18
C TRP A 284 -29.47 6.89 18.81
N ALA A 285 -30.01 7.66 19.74
CA ALA A 285 -31.06 8.64 19.49
C ALA A 285 -30.53 9.85 18.68
N ASN A 286 -29.23 10.13 18.74
CA ASN A 286 -28.62 11.18 17.94
C ASN A 286 -28.56 10.75 16.46
N ALA A 287 -29.15 11.55 15.56
CA ALA A 287 -29.25 11.27 14.15
C ALA A 287 -27.89 11.12 13.44
N GLU A 288 -26.85 11.87 13.89
CA GLU A 288 -25.50 11.82 13.30
C GLU A 288 -24.83 10.46 13.56
N TRP A 289 -24.96 9.93 14.78
CA TRP A 289 -24.42 8.61 15.12
C TRP A 289 -25.20 7.49 14.45
N ARG A 290 -26.51 7.65 14.38
CA ARG A 290 -27.38 6.67 13.71
C ARG A 290 -27.04 6.52 12.23
N ALA A 291 -26.73 7.62 11.55
CA ALA A 291 -26.31 7.61 10.16
C ALA A 291 -25.00 6.84 9.90
N LEU A 292 -24.15 6.64 10.90
CA LEU A 292 -22.97 5.80 10.76
C LEU A 292 -23.29 4.31 10.71
N LEU A 293 -24.40 3.87 11.32
CA LEU A 293 -24.79 2.46 11.35
C LEU A 293 -25.22 1.95 9.96
N ASP A 294 -25.67 2.85 9.10
CA ASP A 294 -26.10 2.52 7.73
C ASP A 294 -24.90 2.41 6.77
N LEU A 295 -23.73 2.87 7.20
CA LEU A 295 -22.51 2.78 6.38
C LEU A 295 -21.96 1.35 6.37
N PRO A 296 -21.37 0.91 5.24
CA PRO A 296 -20.68 -0.38 5.18
C PRO A 296 -19.52 -0.41 6.16
N HIS A 297 -19.09 -1.60 6.57
CA HIS A 297 -17.94 -1.81 7.48
C HIS A 297 -18.06 -1.07 8.82
N THR A 298 -19.31 -0.91 9.32
CA THR A 298 -19.59 -0.33 10.63
C THR A 298 -19.92 -1.44 11.62
N PHE A 299 -19.17 -1.51 12.71
CA PHE A 299 -19.32 -2.46 13.80
C PHE A 299 -19.75 -1.75 15.07
N VAL A 300 -20.67 -2.37 15.80
CA VAL A 300 -21.12 -1.88 17.09
C VAL A 300 -20.47 -2.70 18.19
N VAL A 301 -19.79 -2.05 19.13
CA VAL A 301 -19.19 -2.69 20.29
C VAL A 301 -19.94 -2.25 21.55
N LEU A 302 -20.62 -3.20 22.19
CA LEU A 302 -21.25 -2.99 23.49
C LEU A 302 -20.28 -3.40 24.59
N ASN A 303 -19.60 -2.40 25.16
CA ASN A 303 -18.53 -2.58 26.14
C ASN A 303 -19.05 -2.66 27.57
N LYS A 304 -18.17 -3.08 28.48
CA LYS A 304 -18.42 -3.22 29.92
C LYS A 304 -19.47 -4.30 30.25
N VAL A 305 -19.52 -5.36 29.45
CA VAL A 305 -20.42 -6.50 29.75
C VAL A 305 -20.11 -7.20 31.07
N ASP A 306 -18.92 -6.99 31.62
CA ASP A 306 -18.50 -7.48 32.95
C ASP A 306 -19.25 -6.79 34.11
N THR A 307 -19.88 -5.66 33.88
CA THR A 307 -20.71 -4.96 34.88
C THR A 307 -22.16 -5.44 34.90
N LEU A 308 -22.54 -6.30 33.94
CA LEU A 308 -23.87 -6.91 33.88
C LEU A 308 -24.04 -8.02 34.93
N PRO A 309 -25.27 -8.28 35.44
CA PRO A 309 -25.50 -9.39 36.37
C PRO A 309 -25.02 -10.72 35.82
N PRO A 310 -24.42 -11.61 36.63
CA PRO A 310 -23.85 -12.88 36.20
C PRO A 310 -24.82 -13.84 35.51
N ALA A 311 -26.13 -13.71 35.78
CA ALA A 311 -27.18 -14.54 35.19
C ALA A 311 -27.76 -13.98 33.88
N SER A 312 -27.18 -12.90 33.34
CA SER A 312 -27.70 -12.29 32.10
C SER A 312 -27.29 -13.09 30.87
N ASP A 313 -28.24 -13.43 30.03
CA ASP A 313 -27.96 -13.90 28.67
C ASP A 313 -27.51 -12.72 27.79
N ILE A 314 -26.22 -12.38 27.91
CA ILE A 314 -25.62 -11.26 27.21
C ILE A 314 -25.74 -11.44 25.69
N ARG A 315 -25.56 -12.66 25.18
CA ARG A 315 -25.60 -12.93 23.75
C ARG A 315 -27.01 -12.76 23.19
N GLY A 316 -28.00 -13.39 23.83
CA GLY A 316 -29.39 -13.27 23.41
C GLY A 316 -29.90 -11.83 23.47
N ALA A 317 -29.55 -11.06 24.51
CA ALA A 317 -29.92 -9.66 24.65
C ALA A 317 -29.27 -8.80 23.54
N VAL A 318 -28.01 -9.01 23.22
CA VAL A 318 -27.30 -8.29 22.14
C VAL A 318 -27.86 -8.65 20.78
N GLU A 319 -28.14 -9.92 20.51
CA GLU A 319 -28.76 -10.36 19.26
C GLU A 319 -30.17 -9.81 19.09
N ALA A 320 -30.96 -9.77 20.15
CA ALA A 320 -32.30 -9.17 20.13
C ALA A 320 -32.22 -7.66 19.85
N TRP A 321 -31.30 -6.96 20.51
CA TRP A 321 -31.05 -5.54 20.29
C TRP A 321 -30.57 -5.24 18.86
N ALA A 322 -29.65 -6.03 18.33
CA ALA A 322 -29.12 -5.92 16.96
C ALA A 322 -30.21 -6.16 15.91
N ARG A 323 -31.04 -7.20 16.12
CA ARG A 323 -32.15 -7.58 15.25
C ARG A 323 -33.22 -6.50 15.19
N ALA A 324 -33.59 -5.91 16.34
CA ALA A 324 -34.54 -4.81 16.42
C ALA A 324 -34.12 -3.55 15.63
N ARG A 325 -32.82 -3.41 15.33
CA ARG A 325 -32.23 -2.26 14.61
C ARG A 325 -31.73 -2.59 13.22
N GLY A 326 -31.88 -3.83 12.76
CA GLY A 326 -31.43 -4.26 11.44
C GLY A 326 -29.90 -4.30 11.26
N ILE A 327 -29.12 -4.29 12.38
CA ILE A 327 -27.64 -4.21 12.33
C ILE A 327 -27.02 -5.60 12.09
N GLY A 328 -27.78 -6.68 12.31
CA GLY A 328 -27.37 -8.06 12.06
C GLY A 328 -26.15 -8.48 12.92
N ASN A 329 -25.24 -9.24 12.33
CA ASN A 329 -24.07 -9.82 13.04
C ASN A 329 -22.94 -8.80 13.28
N ARG A 330 -23.14 -7.52 13.02
CA ARG A 330 -22.13 -6.47 13.20
C ARG A 330 -22.07 -5.92 14.64
N VAL A 331 -22.67 -6.60 15.60
CA VAL A 331 -22.67 -6.20 17.02
C VAL A 331 -21.88 -7.20 17.83
N VAL A 332 -20.92 -6.71 18.64
CA VAL A 332 -20.04 -7.51 19.50
C VAL A 332 -20.18 -7.07 20.94
N PRO A 333 -20.61 -7.96 21.87
CA PRO A 333 -20.47 -7.72 23.30
C PRO A 333 -19.00 -7.85 23.69
N LEU A 334 -18.48 -6.83 24.38
CA LEU A 334 -17.07 -6.73 24.76
C LEU A 334 -16.91 -6.32 26.23
N SER A 335 -15.90 -6.82 26.88
CA SER A 335 -15.34 -6.22 28.08
C SER A 335 -13.84 -5.96 27.86
N CYS A 336 -13.47 -4.71 27.80
CA CYS A 336 -12.04 -4.35 27.78
C CYS A 336 -11.32 -4.72 29.09
N ALA A 337 -12.03 -4.89 30.20
CA ALA A 337 -11.43 -5.29 31.49
C ALA A 337 -11.14 -6.79 31.53
N SER A 338 -12.15 -7.64 31.28
CA SER A 338 -12.04 -9.10 31.36
C SER A 338 -11.61 -9.78 30.06
N MET A 339 -11.53 -9.02 28.96
CA MET A 339 -11.25 -9.51 27.60
C MET A 339 -12.35 -10.43 27.01
N PHE A 340 -13.54 -10.44 27.59
CA PHE A 340 -14.69 -11.11 27.01
C PHE A 340 -15.01 -10.53 25.63
N GLY A 341 -15.26 -11.36 24.64
CA GLY A 341 -15.62 -10.95 23.28
C GLY A 341 -14.46 -10.47 22.41
N TRP A 342 -13.24 -10.39 22.94
CA TRP A 342 -12.05 -9.90 22.22
C TRP A 342 -11.78 -10.68 20.93
N ASP A 343 -11.69 -12.00 21.03
CA ASP A 343 -11.38 -12.85 19.86
C ASP A 343 -12.49 -12.82 18.80
N ALA A 344 -13.74 -12.57 19.22
CA ALA A 344 -14.85 -12.38 18.29
C ALA A 344 -14.72 -11.07 17.51
N LEU A 345 -14.34 -9.98 18.19
CA LEU A 345 -14.09 -8.69 17.54
C LEU A 345 -12.92 -8.80 16.54
N MET A 346 -11.79 -9.41 16.95
CA MET A 346 -10.61 -9.57 16.09
C MET A 346 -10.93 -10.39 14.84
N ARG A 347 -11.65 -11.52 15.00
CA ARG A 347 -12.08 -12.34 13.86
C ARG A 347 -13.01 -11.58 12.93
N LEU A 348 -13.97 -10.86 13.47
CA LEU A 348 -14.94 -10.09 12.70
C LEU A 348 -14.24 -9.02 11.84
N LEU A 349 -13.27 -8.28 12.41
CA LEU A 349 -12.48 -7.29 11.69
C LEU A 349 -11.60 -7.94 10.62
N ALA A 350 -10.90 -9.03 10.94
CA ALA A 350 -10.05 -9.74 9.98
C ALA A 350 -10.85 -10.33 8.82
N ASP A 351 -12.03 -10.88 9.09
CA ASP A 351 -12.91 -11.45 8.08
C ASP A 351 -13.49 -10.38 7.16
N ASP A 352 -13.87 -9.23 7.70
CA ASP A 352 -14.37 -8.11 6.91
C ASP A 352 -13.27 -7.55 6.00
N ILE A 353 -12.06 -7.34 6.51
CA ILE A 353 -10.90 -6.89 5.71
C ILE A 353 -10.62 -7.90 4.60
N ARG A 354 -10.59 -9.19 4.92
CA ARG A 354 -10.31 -10.23 3.94
C ARG A 354 -11.35 -10.28 2.82
N GLN A 355 -12.63 -10.18 3.15
CA GLN A 355 -13.72 -10.24 2.18
C GLN A 355 -13.80 -8.99 1.30
N SER A 356 -13.56 -7.83 1.88
CA SER A 356 -13.78 -6.55 1.21
C SER A 356 -12.60 -6.08 0.38
N TRP A 357 -11.37 -6.34 0.84
CA TRP A 357 -10.17 -5.80 0.20
C TRP A 357 -9.12 -6.84 -0.22
N ALA A 358 -9.06 -7.99 0.44
CA ALA A 358 -8.00 -8.96 0.16
C ALA A 358 -8.39 -10.04 -0.86
N ALA A 359 -9.66 -10.37 -1.00
CA ALA A 359 -10.11 -11.43 -1.89
C ALA A 359 -9.83 -11.12 -3.37
N GLY A 360 -10.07 -9.89 -3.81
CA GLY A 360 -9.78 -9.43 -5.17
C GLY A 360 -8.28 -9.34 -5.45
N ALA A 361 -7.50 -8.85 -4.49
CA ALA A 361 -6.05 -8.70 -4.59
C ALA A 361 -5.31 -10.06 -4.73
N ALA A 362 -5.90 -11.15 -4.30
CA ALA A 362 -5.33 -12.48 -4.48
C ALA A 362 -5.46 -12.99 -5.91
N LEU A 363 -6.49 -12.60 -6.65
CA LEU A 363 -6.78 -13.06 -8.01
C LEU A 363 -6.06 -12.23 -9.08
N HIS A 364 -6.00 -10.92 -8.88
CA HIS A 364 -5.38 -9.99 -9.82
C HIS A 364 -4.46 -9.04 -9.07
N MET A 365 -3.38 -8.58 -9.71
CA MET A 365 -2.51 -7.57 -9.13
C MET A 365 -3.27 -6.23 -9.08
N PRO A 366 -3.61 -5.71 -7.89
CA PRO A 366 -4.38 -4.47 -7.77
C PRO A 366 -3.50 -3.23 -7.95
N LEU A 367 -4.14 -2.09 -8.15
CA LEU A 367 -3.48 -0.78 -8.11
C LEU A 367 -3.00 -0.45 -6.69
N THR A 368 -1.69 -0.16 -6.56
CA THR A 368 -1.08 0.14 -5.25
C THR A 368 -0.77 1.62 -5.05
N LYS A 369 -0.70 2.40 -6.13
CA LYS A 369 -0.26 3.81 -6.11
C LYS A 369 -1.27 4.72 -6.81
N ALA A 370 -1.56 5.86 -6.20
CA ALA A 370 -2.40 6.90 -6.80
C ALA A 370 -1.84 7.43 -8.14
N ARG A 371 -0.50 7.45 -8.30
CA ARG A 371 0.18 7.81 -9.54
C ARG A 371 -0.23 6.92 -10.71
N HIS A 372 -0.27 5.59 -10.50
CA HIS A 372 -0.71 4.64 -11.52
C HIS A 372 -2.18 4.91 -11.91
N ARG A 373 -3.04 5.10 -10.91
CA ARG A 373 -4.46 5.44 -11.15
C ARG A 373 -4.61 6.71 -12.00
N GLN A 374 -3.86 7.75 -11.70
CA GLN A 374 -3.90 9.01 -12.44
C GLN A 374 -3.50 8.80 -13.92
N HIS A 375 -2.42 8.08 -14.18
CA HIS A 375 -1.95 7.82 -15.55
C HIS A 375 -2.88 6.87 -16.31
N LEU A 376 -3.47 5.87 -15.66
CA LEU A 376 -4.48 5.01 -16.28
C LEU A 376 -5.75 5.79 -16.62
N GLN A 377 -6.19 6.71 -15.77
CA GLN A 377 -7.30 7.62 -16.08
C GLN A 377 -6.97 8.55 -17.26
N GLN A 378 -5.72 9.02 -17.37
CA GLN A 378 -5.26 9.77 -18.54
C GLN A 378 -5.31 8.91 -19.81
N CYS A 379 -4.79 7.69 -19.73
CA CYS A 379 -4.85 6.73 -20.85
C CYS A 379 -6.29 6.48 -21.31
N LEU A 380 -7.23 6.25 -20.38
CA LEU A 380 -8.64 6.07 -20.71
C LEU A 380 -9.25 7.29 -21.39
N ARG A 381 -8.96 8.50 -20.92
CA ARG A 381 -9.47 9.71 -21.57
C ARG A 381 -9.05 9.77 -23.03
N HIS A 382 -7.79 9.48 -23.35
CA HIS A 382 -7.31 9.45 -24.72
C HIS A 382 -7.97 8.34 -25.54
N LEU A 383 -8.21 7.16 -24.96
CA LEU A 383 -8.95 6.09 -25.62
C LEU A 383 -10.43 6.45 -25.85
N ASP A 384 -11.05 7.18 -24.93
CA ASP A 384 -12.43 7.67 -25.09
C ASP A 384 -12.52 8.78 -26.15
N GLU A 385 -11.49 9.63 -26.29
CA GLU A 385 -11.41 10.60 -27.40
C GLU A 385 -11.16 9.88 -28.72
N PHE A 386 -10.26 8.88 -28.77
CA PHE A 386 -10.07 8.03 -29.94
C PHE A 386 -11.39 7.39 -30.40
N ALA A 387 -12.19 6.86 -29.48
CA ALA A 387 -13.48 6.24 -29.80
C ALA A 387 -14.51 7.22 -30.42
N ARG A 388 -14.28 8.53 -30.37
CA ARG A 388 -15.10 9.58 -31.00
C ARG A 388 -14.61 9.95 -32.42
N THR A 389 -13.45 9.45 -32.81
CA THR A 389 -12.90 9.71 -34.14
C THR A 389 -13.50 8.73 -35.16
N ASP A 390 -13.60 9.20 -36.38
CA ASP A 390 -14.01 8.43 -37.56
C ASP A 390 -12.88 8.31 -38.57
N GLU A 391 -13.14 7.69 -39.69
CA GLU A 391 -12.17 7.53 -40.76
C GLU A 391 -11.65 8.85 -41.33
N ALA A 392 -12.47 9.92 -41.30
CA ALA A 392 -12.07 11.25 -41.78
C ALA A 392 -11.13 11.96 -40.78
N SER A 393 -11.16 11.58 -39.53
CA SER A 393 -10.36 12.14 -38.44
C SER A 393 -9.29 11.18 -37.90
N VAL A 394 -8.93 10.15 -38.64
CA VAL A 394 -7.99 9.09 -38.23
C VAL A 394 -6.62 9.64 -37.79
N VAL A 395 -6.15 10.76 -38.38
CA VAL A 395 -4.89 11.41 -37.97
C VAL A 395 -4.96 11.90 -36.52
N LEU A 396 -6.08 12.47 -36.12
CA LEU A 396 -6.33 12.86 -34.71
C LEU A 396 -6.43 11.63 -33.84
N GLY A 397 -7.07 10.57 -34.33
CA GLY A 397 -7.15 9.28 -33.64
C GLY A 397 -5.77 8.66 -33.36
N ALA A 398 -4.87 8.66 -34.33
CA ALA A 398 -3.50 8.17 -34.16
C ALA A 398 -2.73 8.93 -33.08
N GLU A 399 -2.94 10.27 -32.98
CA GLU A 399 -2.34 11.11 -31.94
C GLU A 399 -2.92 10.76 -30.56
N GLU A 400 -4.22 10.50 -30.45
CA GLU A 400 -4.85 10.06 -29.19
C GLU A 400 -4.29 8.69 -28.74
N LEU A 401 -4.10 7.73 -29.66
CA LEU A 401 -3.46 6.46 -29.34
C LEU A 401 -2.00 6.65 -28.86
N ARG A 402 -1.26 7.60 -29.47
CA ARG A 402 0.09 7.97 -29.04
C ARG A 402 0.08 8.53 -27.61
N ALA A 403 -0.83 9.45 -27.33
CA ALA A 403 -0.97 10.07 -26.02
C ALA A 403 -1.35 9.03 -24.94
N ALA A 404 -2.27 8.09 -25.27
CA ALA A 404 -2.61 6.97 -24.39
C ALA A 404 -1.39 6.09 -24.09
N GLY A 405 -0.57 5.78 -25.08
CA GLY A 405 0.67 5.02 -24.91
C GLY A 405 1.71 5.74 -24.04
N ASN A 406 1.82 7.05 -24.19
CA ASN A 406 2.70 7.89 -23.37
C ASN A 406 2.24 7.92 -21.88
N ALA A 407 0.94 7.93 -21.62
CA ALA A 407 0.41 7.84 -20.27
C ALA A 407 0.83 6.53 -19.57
N LEU A 408 0.75 5.39 -20.27
CA LEU A 408 1.25 4.11 -19.76
C LEU A 408 2.78 4.09 -19.56
N ALA A 409 3.54 4.66 -20.51
CA ALA A 409 4.99 4.75 -20.44
C ALA A 409 5.50 5.51 -19.21
N ARG A 410 4.72 6.48 -18.71
CA ARG A 410 5.01 7.21 -17.46
C ARG A 410 4.84 6.32 -16.22
N ILE A 411 3.99 5.30 -16.27
CA ILE A 411 3.83 4.38 -15.14
C ILE A 411 5.09 3.52 -15.01
N THR A 412 5.54 2.92 -16.11
CA THR A 412 6.68 1.97 -16.11
C THR A 412 8.04 2.64 -16.10
N GLY A 413 8.05 3.98 -16.27
CA GLY A 413 9.29 4.73 -16.16
C GLY A 413 10.02 4.94 -17.48
N LYS A 414 9.35 4.81 -18.61
CA LYS A 414 9.96 5.06 -19.93
C LYS A 414 9.89 6.52 -20.37
N LEU A 415 9.11 7.36 -19.68
CA LEU A 415 8.94 8.80 -19.93
C LEU A 415 8.74 9.60 -18.65
N GLY A 416 9.42 10.75 -18.51
CA GLY A 416 9.12 11.79 -17.52
C GLY A 416 9.39 11.39 -16.06
N LEU A 417 10.64 11.14 -15.68
CA LEU A 417 11.00 10.38 -14.49
C LEU A 417 11.64 11.16 -13.35
N GLU A 418 12.32 12.29 -13.62
CA GLU A 418 13.26 12.88 -12.65
C GLU A 418 12.63 13.14 -11.27
N ASP A 419 11.50 13.83 -11.21
CA ASP A 419 10.82 14.16 -9.94
C ASP A 419 10.29 12.91 -9.20
N VAL A 420 9.85 11.89 -9.95
CA VAL A 420 9.31 10.64 -9.38
C VAL A 420 10.41 9.79 -8.77
N LEU A 421 11.56 9.71 -9.44
CA LEU A 421 12.73 8.96 -8.97
C LEU A 421 13.29 9.57 -7.69
N ASP A 422 13.44 10.87 -7.62
CA ASP A 422 13.97 11.56 -6.43
C ASP A 422 13.05 11.35 -5.21
N ALA A 423 11.73 11.47 -5.39
CA ALA A 423 10.76 11.20 -4.33
C ALA A 423 10.76 9.72 -3.90
N LEU A 424 10.94 8.79 -4.84
CA LEU A 424 10.99 7.36 -4.55
C LEU A 424 12.28 6.99 -3.80
N PHE A 425 13.43 7.45 -4.30
CA PHE A 425 14.72 7.09 -3.71
C PHE A 425 14.93 7.68 -2.31
N SER A 426 14.33 8.83 -2.02
CA SER A 426 14.33 9.39 -0.66
C SER A 426 13.66 8.49 0.39
N GLN A 427 12.81 7.54 -0.02
CA GLN A 427 12.15 6.56 0.86
C GLN A 427 13.02 5.32 1.14
N PHE A 428 14.13 5.14 0.42
CA PHE A 428 15.02 4.00 0.61
C PHE A 428 16.01 4.26 1.75
N CYS A 429 16.48 3.17 2.36
CA CYS A 429 17.61 3.24 3.28
C CYS A 429 18.90 3.49 2.52
N ILE A 430 19.91 4.13 3.20
CA ILE A 430 21.27 4.23 2.70
C ILE A 430 21.82 2.81 2.51
N GLY A 431 22.31 2.52 1.30
CA GLY A 431 22.85 1.21 0.96
C GLY A 431 21.89 0.29 0.16
N LYS A 432 20.74 0.84 -0.25
CA LYS A 432 19.81 0.15 -1.20
C LYS A 432 19.48 0.99 -2.42
#